data_ce037d9338b82a3923ac8d56d9d2531e
#
_entry.id   ce037d9338b82a3923ac8d56d9d2531e
#
_cell.length_a   1.000
_cell.length_b   1.000
_cell.length_c   1.000
_cell.angle_alpha   90.00
_cell.angle_beta   90.00
_cell.angle_gamma   90.00
#
_symmetry.space_group_name_H-M   'P 1'
#
loop_
_entity.id
_entity.type
_entity.pdbx_description
1 polymer ?
#
loop_
_entity_poly.entity_id
_entity_poly.type
_entity_poly.pdbx_seq_one_letter_code
_entity_poly.pdbx_strand_id
1 'polypeptide(L)'
;MRKLLLTSAFSLVGVLSFAQIEGKWKTIDDETKQAKSIVEIYKKSDGKYYGKVSQLLIKPADPNCTVCKDDRKGKPILGMEIIRGLKKDDDEFTGGTIMDPKTGKTYKCTITRDGDKLNVRGYIGLSLIGRTQTWQKVN
;
A
#
# COMPACT_ATOMS: atom_id res chain seq x y z
N MET A 1 -48.76 -12.87 -38.97
CA MET A 1 -47.91 -13.43 -37.93
C MET A 1 -46.78 -12.50 -37.60
N ARG A 2 -46.83 -11.92 -36.43
CA ARG A 2 -45.77 -11.02 -35.96
C ARG A 2 -44.71 -11.83 -35.23
N LYS A 3 -43.51 -11.84 -35.76
CA LYS A 3 -42.39 -12.36 -35.04
C LYS A 3 -41.87 -11.28 -34.11
N LEU A 4 -42.01 -11.47 -32.81
CA LEU A 4 -41.37 -10.67 -31.78
C LEU A 4 -39.88 -11.03 -31.76
N LEU A 5 -39.08 -10.15 -32.31
CA LEU A 5 -37.65 -10.19 -32.12
C LEU A 5 -37.35 -9.67 -30.71
N LEU A 6 -37.18 -10.57 -29.78
CA LEU A 6 -36.59 -10.25 -28.49
C LEU A 6 -35.11 -9.95 -28.70
N THR A 7 -34.81 -8.68 -28.90
CA THR A 7 -33.44 -8.21 -28.78
C THR A 7 -33.06 -8.26 -27.29
N SER A 8 -32.40 -9.33 -26.93
CA SER A 8 -31.74 -9.44 -25.65
C SER A 8 -30.59 -8.42 -25.63
N ALA A 9 -30.84 -7.28 -25.02
CA ALA A 9 -29.78 -6.31 -24.74
C ALA A 9 -28.89 -6.92 -23.68
N PHE A 10 -27.77 -7.47 -24.11
CA PHE A 10 -26.69 -7.84 -23.22
C PHE A 10 -26.06 -6.54 -22.74
N SER A 11 -26.47 -6.08 -21.57
CA SER A 11 -25.72 -5.06 -20.84
C SER A 11 -24.43 -5.68 -20.41
N LEU A 12 -23.37 -5.46 -21.18
CA LEU A 12 -22.02 -5.73 -20.71
C LEU A 12 -21.73 -4.72 -19.60
N VAL A 13 -22.01 -5.12 -18.36
CA VAL A 13 -21.49 -4.39 -17.21
C VAL A 13 -20.00 -4.64 -17.23
N GLY A 14 -19.26 -3.77 -17.89
CA GLY A 14 -17.82 -3.75 -17.76
C GLY A 14 -17.48 -3.55 -16.29
N VAL A 15 -16.99 -4.59 -15.64
CA VAL A 15 -16.38 -4.46 -14.33
C VAL A 15 -15.13 -3.63 -14.55
N LEU A 16 -15.27 -2.32 -14.40
CA LEU A 16 -14.13 -1.43 -14.26
C LEU A 16 -13.43 -1.86 -12.97
N SER A 17 -12.46 -2.77 -13.09
CA SER A 17 -11.57 -3.08 -12.00
C SER A 17 -10.67 -1.88 -11.80
N PHE A 18 -11.17 -0.89 -11.04
CA PHE A 18 -10.30 0.13 -10.50
C PHE A 18 -9.28 -0.58 -9.62
N ALA A 19 -8.00 -0.34 -9.87
CA ALA A 19 -6.96 -0.81 -9.00
C ALA A 19 -7.18 -0.19 -7.62
N GLN A 20 -7.76 -0.96 -6.71
CA GLN A 20 -7.91 -0.59 -5.30
C GLN A 20 -6.74 -1.15 -4.54
N ILE A 21 -6.20 -0.35 -3.63
CA ILE A 21 -5.10 -0.78 -2.78
C ILE A 21 -5.52 -0.97 -1.32
N GLU A 22 -6.76 -0.66 -1.00
CA GLU A 22 -7.30 -0.84 0.36
C GLU A 22 -7.35 -2.32 0.72
N GLY A 23 -7.02 -2.61 1.97
CA GLY A 23 -6.97 -3.97 2.49
C GLY A 23 -5.63 -4.29 3.14
N LYS A 24 -5.40 -5.58 3.39
CA LYS A 24 -4.22 -6.06 4.08
C LYS A 24 -3.22 -6.66 3.09
N TRP A 25 -1.97 -6.29 3.28
CA TRP A 25 -0.86 -6.67 2.42
C TRP A 25 0.32 -7.15 3.25
N LYS A 26 0.86 -8.29 2.86
CA LYS A 26 2.06 -8.85 3.47
C LYS A 26 3.29 -8.16 2.88
N THR A 27 4.08 -7.50 3.72
CA THR A 27 5.30 -6.84 3.29
C THR A 27 6.41 -7.88 3.09
N ILE A 28 7.07 -7.79 1.96
CA ILE A 28 8.18 -8.68 1.61
C ILE A 28 9.43 -7.80 1.44
N ASP A 29 10.45 -8.12 2.21
CA ASP A 29 11.75 -7.45 2.10
C ASP A 29 12.38 -7.78 0.75
N ASP A 30 12.82 -6.76 0.02
CA ASP A 30 13.36 -6.93 -1.33
C ASP A 30 14.74 -7.59 -1.36
N GLU A 31 15.51 -7.50 -0.28
CA GLU A 31 16.83 -8.13 -0.17
C GLU A 31 16.75 -9.57 0.34
N THR A 32 16.05 -9.79 1.44
CA THR A 32 15.98 -11.10 2.10
C THR A 32 14.84 -11.97 1.62
N LYS A 33 13.84 -11.39 0.95
CA LYS A 33 12.58 -12.03 0.53
C LYS A 33 11.75 -12.55 1.70
N GLN A 34 12.01 -12.09 2.92
CA GLN A 34 11.24 -12.45 4.10
C GLN A 34 9.98 -11.60 4.23
N ALA A 35 8.89 -12.25 4.63
CA ALA A 35 7.67 -11.57 5.05
C ALA A 35 7.90 -10.97 6.45
N LYS A 36 7.76 -9.65 6.60
CA LYS A 36 8.07 -8.96 7.86
C LYS A 36 6.84 -8.54 8.64
N SER A 37 5.82 -8.09 7.96
CA SER A 37 4.62 -7.53 8.59
C SER A 37 3.42 -7.61 7.68
N ILE A 38 2.26 -7.31 8.23
CA ILE A 38 1.06 -7.04 7.45
C ILE A 38 0.72 -5.57 7.62
N VAL A 39 0.56 -4.87 6.51
CA VAL A 39 0.15 -3.47 6.45
C VAL A 39 -1.27 -3.39 5.95
N GLU A 40 -2.12 -2.70 6.69
CA GLU A 40 -3.48 -2.38 6.27
C GLU A 40 -3.51 -1.00 5.64
N ILE A 41 -3.94 -0.94 4.38
CA ILE A 41 -4.12 0.31 3.65
C ILE A 41 -5.58 0.72 3.71
N TYR A 42 -5.82 1.97 4.03
CA TYR A 42 -7.15 2.54 4.20
C TYR A 42 -7.20 3.99 3.71
N LYS A 43 -8.39 4.43 3.39
CA LYS A 43 -8.66 5.80 2.96
C LYS A 43 -9.22 6.59 4.13
N LYS A 44 -8.69 7.79 4.36
CA LYS A 44 -9.22 8.72 5.35
C LYS A 44 -10.21 9.70 4.73
N SER A 45 -10.86 10.50 5.57
CA SER A 45 -11.84 11.50 5.16
C SER A 45 -11.26 12.61 4.27
N ASP A 46 -9.94 12.81 4.29
CA ASP A 46 -9.24 13.74 3.40
C ASP A 46 -9.13 13.23 1.95
N GLY A 47 -9.61 12.02 1.68
CA GLY A 47 -9.53 11.37 0.39
C GLY A 47 -8.18 10.73 0.06
N LYS A 48 -7.24 10.80 0.99
CA LYS A 48 -5.90 10.23 0.82
C LYS A 48 -5.80 8.84 1.45
N TYR A 49 -4.78 8.09 1.01
CA TYR A 49 -4.54 6.73 1.48
C TYR A 49 -3.39 6.69 2.46
N TYR A 50 -3.56 5.83 3.45
CA TYR A 50 -2.64 5.63 4.58
C TYR A 50 -2.45 4.14 4.80
N GLY A 51 -1.34 3.76 5.42
CA GLY A 51 -1.07 2.37 5.74
C GLY A 51 -0.50 2.22 7.13
N LYS A 52 -1.05 1.30 7.91
CA LYS A 52 -0.59 1.00 9.27
C LYS A 52 -0.13 -0.44 9.39
N VAL A 53 0.83 -0.67 10.27
CA VAL A 53 1.29 -2.01 10.61
C VAL A 53 0.20 -2.70 11.44
N SER A 54 -0.53 -3.63 10.85
CA SER A 54 -1.60 -4.35 11.54
C SER A 54 -1.12 -5.61 12.23
N GLN A 55 0.01 -6.18 11.79
CA GLN A 55 0.60 -7.37 12.39
C GLN A 55 2.11 -7.39 12.13
N LEU A 56 2.87 -7.82 13.12
CA LEU A 56 4.30 -8.09 12.99
C LEU A 56 4.49 -9.60 12.80
N LEU A 57 5.16 -10.00 11.71
CA LEU A 57 5.47 -11.39 11.41
C LEU A 57 6.86 -11.77 11.90
N ILE A 58 7.73 -10.77 12.05
CA ILE A 58 9.05 -10.89 12.66
C ILE A 58 9.09 -9.93 13.84
N LYS A 59 9.51 -10.45 15.00
CA LYS A 59 9.64 -9.62 16.20
C LYS A 59 10.77 -8.61 16.00
N PRO A 60 10.51 -7.29 16.09
CA PRO A 60 11.57 -6.29 16.03
C PRO A 60 12.46 -6.34 17.27
N ALA A 61 13.67 -5.81 17.17
CA ALA A 61 14.60 -5.71 18.29
C ALA A 61 14.02 -4.85 19.42
N ASP A 62 13.28 -3.81 19.09
CA ASP A 62 12.54 -2.96 20.01
C ASP A 62 11.08 -2.86 19.53
N PRO A 63 10.08 -3.06 20.40
CA PRO A 63 8.68 -2.91 20.00
C PRO A 63 8.29 -1.47 19.65
N ASN A 64 9.07 -0.50 20.10
CA ASN A 64 8.85 0.93 19.84
C ASN A 64 9.86 1.45 18.83
N CYS A 65 9.46 2.45 18.04
CA CYS A 65 10.36 3.07 17.08
C CYS A 65 11.26 4.11 17.75
N THR A 66 12.42 3.67 18.22
CA THR A 66 13.41 4.55 18.85
C THR A 66 14.16 5.42 17.84
N VAL A 67 14.20 5.01 16.57
CA VAL A 67 14.91 5.70 15.48
C VAL A 67 14.02 6.65 14.67
N CYS A 68 12.72 6.65 14.92
CA CYS A 68 11.80 7.59 14.29
C CYS A 68 12.08 9.02 14.74
N LYS A 69 11.90 10.00 13.84
CA LYS A 69 12.25 11.41 14.08
C LYS A 69 11.06 12.34 14.22
N ASP A 70 9.87 11.90 13.81
CA ASP A 70 8.65 12.71 13.83
C ASP A 70 7.74 12.32 15.01
N ASP A 71 6.45 12.53 14.86
CA ASP A 71 5.42 12.16 15.85
C ASP A 71 5.41 10.67 16.21
N ARG A 72 6.08 9.82 15.41
CA ARG A 72 6.17 8.37 15.62
C ARG A 72 7.31 7.96 16.56
N LYS A 73 8.19 8.89 16.93
CA LYS A 73 9.33 8.59 17.83
C LYS A 73 8.86 8.01 19.15
N GLY A 74 9.42 6.85 19.51
CA GLY A 74 9.11 6.15 20.76
C GLY A 74 7.75 5.47 20.78
N LYS A 75 6.99 5.51 19.70
CA LYS A 75 5.68 4.87 19.60
C LYS A 75 5.81 3.40 19.22
N PRO A 76 4.82 2.56 19.59
CA PRO A 76 4.81 1.17 19.16
C PRO A 76 4.80 1.03 17.64
N ILE A 77 5.59 0.09 17.13
CA ILE A 77 5.61 -0.23 15.69
C ILE A 77 4.28 -0.89 15.29
N LEU A 78 3.74 -1.76 16.14
CA LEU A 78 2.41 -2.34 15.91
C LEU A 78 1.35 -1.23 15.98
N GLY A 79 0.55 -1.12 14.93
CA GLY A 79 -0.47 -0.07 14.78
C GLY A 79 0.06 1.24 14.18
N MET A 80 1.37 1.33 13.94
CA MET A 80 2.00 2.54 13.44
C MET A 80 1.63 2.81 11.98
N GLU A 81 1.29 4.05 11.70
CA GLU A 81 1.05 4.53 10.34
C GLU A 81 2.39 4.77 9.65
N ILE A 82 2.73 3.90 8.71
CA ILE A 82 4.00 3.97 7.96
C ILE A 82 3.85 4.54 6.56
N ILE A 83 2.64 4.50 6.00
CA ILE A 83 2.31 5.14 4.72
C ILE A 83 1.37 6.30 4.99
N ARG A 84 1.67 7.47 4.43
CA ARG A 84 0.89 8.69 4.64
C ARG A 84 0.68 9.47 3.37
N GLY A 85 -0.56 9.86 3.14
CA GLY A 85 -0.92 10.92 2.21
C GLY A 85 -0.85 10.57 0.73
N LEU A 86 -1.00 9.29 0.37
CA LEU A 86 -1.05 8.90 -1.03
C LEU A 86 -2.33 9.39 -1.69
N LYS A 87 -2.21 9.89 -2.91
CA LYS A 87 -3.33 10.28 -3.76
C LYS A 87 -3.40 9.35 -4.96
N LYS A 88 -4.63 8.97 -5.32
CA LYS A 88 -4.86 8.21 -6.54
C LYS A 88 -4.64 9.13 -7.75
N ASP A 89 -3.81 8.67 -8.68
CA ASP A 89 -3.52 9.33 -9.95
C ASP A 89 -3.52 8.25 -11.04
N ASP A 90 -4.62 8.12 -11.77
CA ASP A 90 -4.88 7.00 -12.70
C ASP A 90 -4.67 5.64 -12.04
N ASP A 91 -3.67 4.87 -12.50
CA ASP A 91 -3.35 3.54 -11.98
C ASP A 91 -2.34 3.58 -10.82
N GLU A 92 -1.89 4.76 -10.44
CA GLU A 92 -0.89 4.94 -9.40
C GLU A 92 -1.48 5.61 -8.15
N PHE A 93 -0.82 5.35 -7.03
CA PHE A 93 -1.04 6.05 -5.77
C PHE A 93 0.27 6.71 -5.39
N THR A 94 0.30 8.02 -5.41
CA THR A 94 1.55 8.80 -5.35
C THR A 94 1.41 10.06 -4.49
N GLY A 95 2.48 10.80 -4.31
CA GLY A 95 2.49 12.07 -3.58
C GLY A 95 2.50 11.94 -2.07
N GLY A 96 2.61 10.71 -1.56
CA GLY A 96 2.74 10.45 -0.13
C GLY A 96 4.14 9.98 0.25
N THR A 97 4.23 9.47 1.48
CA THR A 97 5.49 8.99 2.06
C THR A 97 5.35 7.59 2.61
N ILE A 98 6.47 6.89 2.69
CA ILE A 98 6.62 5.64 3.44
C ILE A 98 7.82 5.74 4.36
N MET A 99 7.66 5.27 5.59
CA MET A 99 8.72 5.29 6.60
C MET A 99 9.09 3.85 6.98
N ASP A 100 10.39 3.60 7.06
CA ASP A 100 10.93 2.33 7.54
C ASP A 100 11.17 2.42 9.05
N PRO A 101 10.40 1.72 9.89
CA PRO A 101 10.58 1.80 11.34
C PRO A 101 11.90 1.18 11.83
N LYS A 102 12.58 0.38 11.01
CA LYS A 102 13.90 -0.18 11.35
C LYS A 102 15.00 0.89 11.32
N THR A 103 14.91 1.81 10.37
CA THR A 103 15.94 2.87 10.17
C THR A 103 15.45 4.26 10.56
N GLY A 104 14.14 4.45 10.65
CA GLY A 104 13.52 5.77 10.86
C GLY A 104 13.51 6.65 9.62
N LYS A 105 13.99 6.14 8.48
CA LYS A 105 14.03 6.91 7.23
C LYS A 105 12.68 6.99 6.57
N THR A 106 12.36 8.15 6.04
CA THR A 106 11.13 8.43 5.29
C THR A 106 11.48 8.67 3.84
N TYR A 107 10.70 8.05 2.97
CA TYR A 107 10.86 8.12 1.52
C TYR A 107 9.58 8.65 0.89
N LYS A 108 9.69 9.27 -0.28
CA LYS A 108 8.54 9.47 -1.15
C LYS A 108 8.05 8.09 -1.61
N CYS A 109 6.74 7.95 -1.82
CA CYS A 109 6.13 6.66 -2.09
C CYS A 109 5.21 6.72 -3.30
N THR A 110 5.35 5.72 -4.17
CA THR A 110 4.41 5.42 -5.24
C THR A 110 4.05 3.95 -5.17
N ILE A 111 2.75 3.67 -5.23
CA ILE A 111 2.22 2.30 -5.20
C ILE A 111 1.43 2.05 -6.46
N THR A 112 1.68 0.90 -7.09
CA THR A 112 0.86 0.35 -8.17
C THR A 112 0.41 -1.05 -7.81
N ARG A 113 -0.76 -1.44 -8.30
CA ARG A 113 -1.30 -2.78 -8.06
C ARG A 113 -1.21 -3.62 -9.33
N ASP A 114 -0.77 -4.85 -9.18
CA ASP A 114 -0.74 -5.88 -10.22
C ASP A 114 -1.39 -7.16 -9.65
N GLY A 115 -2.70 -7.34 -9.91
CA GLY A 115 -3.45 -8.48 -9.39
C GLY A 115 -3.42 -8.54 -7.86
N ASP A 116 -2.87 -9.63 -7.31
CA ASP A 116 -2.73 -9.86 -5.87
C ASP A 116 -1.43 -9.28 -5.28
N LYS A 117 -0.75 -8.44 -6.03
CA LYS A 117 0.52 -7.84 -5.63
C LYS A 117 0.44 -6.32 -5.65
N LEU A 118 1.16 -5.69 -4.72
CA LEU A 118 1.45 -4.27 -4.74
C LEU A 118 2.93 -4.07 -5.01
N ASN A 119 3.24 -3.21 -5.96
CA ASN A 119 4.59 -2.69 -6.14
C ASN A 119 4.70 -1.39 -5.36
N VAL A 120 5.47 -1.43 -4.29
CA VAL A 120 5.65 -0.32 -3.36
C VAL A 120 7.05 0.24 -3.58
N ARG A 121 7.11 1.42 -4.18
CA ARG A 121 8.38 2.08 -4.49
C ARG A 121 8.60 3.24 -3.53
N GLY A 122 9.70 3.15 -2.79
CA GLY A 122 10.22 4.27 -1.99
C GLY A 122 11.40 4.90 -2.70
N TYR A 123 11.47 6.24 -2.74
CA TYR A 123 12.54 6.96 -3.41
C TYR A 123 12.84 8.28 -2.72
N ILE A 124 14.07 8.80 -2.95
CA ILE A 124 14.55 10.07 -2.44
C ILE A 124 14.84 10.97 -3.65
N GLY A 125 14.41 12.24 -3.57
CA GLY A 125 14.64 13.21 -4.65
C GLY A 125 13.91 12.84 -5.94
N LEU A 126 14.66 12.75 -7.04
CA LEU A 126 14.12 12.29 -8.33
C LEU A 126 13.80 10.79 -8.25
N SER A 127 12.74 10.38 -8.94
CA SER A 127 12.23 8.99 -8.91
C SER A 127 13.21 7.91 -9.41
N LEU A 128 14.38 8.31 -9.91
CA LEU A 128 15.41 7.40 -10.38
C LEU A 128 16.17 6.67 -9.28
N ILE A 129 16.19 7.25 -8.05
CA ILE A 129 16.89 6.66 -6.91
C ILE A 129 15.86 6.12 -5.93
N GLY A 130 15.69 4.82 -5.93
CA GLY A 130 14.71 4.19 -5.04
C GLY A 130 14.78 2.68 -5.06
N ARG A 131 13.92 2.08 -4.24
CA ARG A 131 13.76 0.63 -4.12
C ARG A 131 12.29 0.27 -4.25
N THR A 132 12.03 -0.85 -4.90
CA THR A 132 10.68 -1.39 -5.04
C THR A 132 10.58 -2.70 -4.27
N GLN A 133 9.60 -2.77 -3.37
CA GLN A 133 9.16 -4.01 -2.76
C GLN A 133 7.88 -4.47 -3.42
N THR A 134 7.69 -5.77 -3.53
CA THR A 134 6.44 -6.37 -4.00
C THR A 134 5.75 -7.03 -2.81
N TRP A 135 4.63 -6.45 -2.40
CA TRP A 135 3.81 -6.96 -1.30
C TRP A 135 2.71 -7.87 -1.83
N GLN A 136 2.28 -8.81 -1.02
CA GLN A 136 1.28 -9.82 -1.39
C GLN A 136 -0.02 -9.59 -0.65
N LYS A 137 -1.13 -9.74 -1.37
CA LYS A 137 -2.45 -9.62 -0.76
C LYS A 137 -2.67 -10.71 0.28
N VAL A 138 -3.23 -10.31 1.41
CA VAL A 138 -3.68 -11.21 2.47
C VAL A 138 -5.17 -11.46 2.30
N ASN A 139 -5.55 -12.71 2.23
CA ASN A 139 -6.95 -13.14 2.12
C ASN A 139 -7.60 -13.30 3.49
#